data_de2aa78fa8439ea9199109cf1f5c25bb
#
_entry.id   de2aa78fa8439ea9199109cf1f5c25bb
#
_cell.length_a   1.000
_cell.length_b   1.000
_cell.length_c   1.000
_cell.angle_alpha   90.00
_cell.angle_beta   90.00
_cell.angle_gamma   90.00
#
_symmetry.space_group_name_H-M   'P 1'
#
loop_
_entity.id
_entity.type
_entity.pdbx_description
1 polymer ?
#
loop_
_entity_poly.entity_id
_entity_poly.type
_entity_poly.pdbx_seq_one_letter_code
_entity_poly.pdbx_strand_id
1 'polypeptide(L)'
;MEPLAERLRPRTLDDYIGQEHLVGEGAVLRRMIDSGRIASFILWGPPGVGKTTLAQIIANRLETPFYTLSAVTSGVKDVRDVIERAQSGRFFNSASPILFIDEIHRFSKSQQDSLLGAVEKGTVTLIGATTENPSFEVIRPLLSRCQLYTLKSLEKEDLLKLLHRAVTQDVELKKRNIELRETGALLRYSGGDARKLLNILDLIMAAESGNDIVITDKMVEERLQENPLAYDKDGEMHYDIISAFIKSIRGSDPDAALYWMARMIEGGEDPKFIARRVVISAAEDIGLANPNALLLANAAFDAVTKIGWPEGRIPLAEAVVYLARSKKDNSAYVGINNAIELVRQTGNLPVPLHLRNAPTKLMKELGYSDGYKYPHDYPGHYVEQQYMPDELVPPPTPPKEGSA
;
A
#
# COMPACT_ATOMS: atom_id res chain seq x y z
N MET A 1 21.41 -7.15 23.85
CA MET A 1 20.12 -7.49 24.53
C MET A 1 19.06 -7.56 23.46
N GLU A 2 18.13 -8.49 23.55
CA GLU A 2 17.04 -8.60 22.59
C GLU A 2 16.11 -7.38 22.69
N PRO A 3 15.66 -6.76 21.59
CA PRO A 3 14.79 -5.58 21.61
C PRO A 3 13.48 -5.83 22.36
N LEU A 4 12.96 -4.83 23.04
CA LEU A 4 11.72 -4.93 23.85
C LEU A 4 10.53 -5.45 23.00
N ALA A 5 10.43 -5.00 21.76
CA ALA A 5 9.38 -5.44 20.83
C ALA A 5 9.43 -6.96 20.54
N GLU A 6 10.61 -7.57 20.57
CA GLU A 6 10.75 -9.01 20.37
C GLU A 6 10.48 -9.77 21.68
N ARG A 7 10.98 -9.29 22.82
CA ARG A 7 10.74 -9.89 24.13
C ARG A 7 9.25 -9.95 24.51
N LEU A 8 8.48 -8.94 24.08
CA LEU A 8 7.04 -8.82 24.33
C LEU A 8 6.16 -9.36 23.21
N ARG A 9 6.75 -10.01 22.20
CA ARG A 9 5.97 -10.57 21.09
C ARG A 9 4.95 -11.58 21.64
N PRO A 10 3.65 -11.37 21.39
CA PRO A 10 2.62 -12.29 21.85
C PRO A 10 2.77 -13.67 21.22
N ARG A 11 2.50 -14.70 22.02
CA ARG A 11 2.62 -16.11 21.63
C ARG A 11 1.28 -16.78 21.45
N THR A 12 0.22 -16.19 21.98
CA THR A 12 -1.16 -16.68 21.90
C THR A 12 -2.09 -15.62 21.34
N LEU A 13 -3.28 -16.01 20.88
CA LEU A 13 -4.30 -15.05 20.43
C LEU A 13 -4.83 -14.19 21.59
N ASP A 14 -4.83 -14.72 22.80
CA ASP A 14 -5.31 -14.00 23.99
C ASP A 14 -4.32 -12.94 24.45
N ASP A 15 -3.05 -13.10 24.08
CA ASP A 15 -2.02 -12.08 24.27
C ASP A 15 -1.95 -11.05 23.14
N TYR A 16 -2.63 -11.31 22.03
CA TYR A 16 -2.59 -10.46 20.84
C TYR A 16 -3.50 -9.26 21.03
N ILE A 17 -2.92 -8.07 21.09
CA ILE A 17 -3.63 -6.81 21.34
C ILE A 17 -4.16 -6.24 20.04
N GLY A 18 -5.42 -5.80 20.05
CA GLY A 18 -6.11 -5.19 18.91
C GLY A 18 -6.64 -6.21 17.89
N GLN A 19 -7.20 -5.72 16.80
CA GLN A 19 -7.77 -6.52 15.70
C GLN A 19 -8.95 -7.41 16.11
N GLU A 20 -9.75 -7.02 17.10
CA GLU A 20 -10.90 -7.78 17.59
C GLU A 20 -11.87 -8.19 16.48
N HIS A 21 -12.01 -7.38 15.43
CA HIS A 21 -12.84 -7.69 14.26
C HIS A 21 -12.36 -8.94 13.49
N LEU A 22 -11.11 -9.35 13.63
CA LEU A 22 -10.52 -10.53 13.00
C LEU A 22 -10.30 -11.68 13.96
N VAL A 23 -9.80 -11.40 15.16
CA VAL A 23 -9.32 -12.41 16.11
C VAL A 23 -10.04 -12.40 17.46
N GLY A 24 -10.98 -11.47 17.67
CA GLY A 24 -11.85 -11.46 18.85
C GLY A 24 -12.75 -12.67 18.93
N GLU A 25 -13.46 -12.84 20.03
CA GLU A 25 -14.38 -13.95 20.22
C GLU A 25 -15.45 -14.00 19.11
N GLY A 26 -15.58 -15.14 18.45
CA GLY A 26 -16.52 -15.33 17.35
C GLY A 26 -16.13 -14.66 16.02
N ALA A 27 -15.00 -13.98 15.94
CA ALA A 27 -14.53 -13.36 14.71
C ALA A 27 -14.09 -14.39 13.66
N VAL A 28 -14.07 -13.98 12.39
CA VAL A 28 -13.92 -14.88 11.25
C VAL A 28 -12.59 -15.66 11.28
N LEU A 29 -11.49 -14.97 11.55
CA LEU A 29 -10.17 -15.61 11.57
C LEU A 29 -10.00 -16.46 12.83
N ARG A 30 -10.53 -16.01 13.97
CA ARG A 30 -10.55 -16.82 15.21
C ARG A 30 -11.24 -18.15 15.01
N ARG A 31 -12.43 -18.17 14.41
CA ARG A 31 -13.17 -19.41 14.10
C ARG A 31 -12.40 -20.35 13.18
N MET A 32 -11.73 -19.81 12.15
CA MET A 32 -10.89 -20.63 11.26
C MET A 32 -9.74 -21.29 12.03
N ILE A 33 -9.06 -20.54 12.87
CA ILE A 33 -7.94 -21.02 13.70
C ILE A 33 -8.44 -22.10 14.66
N ASP A 34 -9.53 -21.85 15.35
CA ASP A 34 -10.10 -22.79 16.34
C ASP A 34 -10.65 -24.06 15.68
N SER A 35 -11.08 -24.00 14.42
CA SER A 35 -11.47 -25.19 13.64
C SER A 35 -10.29 -26.06 13.17
N GLY A 36 -9.06 -25.57 13.33
CA GLY A 36 -7.85 -26.25 12.83
C GLY A 36 -7.70 -26.24 11.30
N ARG A 37 -8.57 -25.52 10.59
CA ARG A 37 -8.56 -25.44 9.12
C ARG A 37 -8.44 -23.99 8.67
N ILE A 38 -7.29 -23.66 8.11
CA ILE A 38 -7.07 -22.34 7.52
C ILE A 38 -6.92 -22.45 6.01
N ALA A 39 -7.58 -21.56 5.27
CA ALA A 39 -7.31 -21.33 3.86
C ALA A 39 -6.14 -20.36 3.71
N SER A 40 -5.55 -20.28 2.53
CA SER A 40 -4.56 -19.27 2.23
C SER A 40 -5.18 -17.87 2.26
N PHE A 41 -4.45 -16.88 2.80
CA PHE A 41 -4.93 -15.51 2.91
C PHE A 41 -3.79 -14.49 2.87
N ILE A 42 -4.18 -13.24 2.66
CA ILE A 42 -3.30 -12.08 2.67
C ILE A 42 -3.72 -11.15 3.81
N LEU A 43 -2.75 -10.76 4.63
CA LEU A 43 -2.89 -9.75 5.68
C LEU A 43 -2.45 -8.39 5.11
N TRP A 44 -3.39 -7.50 4.97
CA TRP A 44 -3.14 -6.13 4.50
C TRP A 44 -3.35 -5.13 5.63
N GLY A 45 -2.41 -4.22 5.84
CA GLY A 45 -2.55 -3.17 6.84
C GLY A 45 -1.23 -2.45 7.11
N PRO A 46 -1.24 -1.37 7.89
CA PRO A 46 -0.06 -0.55 8.16
C PRO A 46 1.06 -1.34 8.84
N PRO A 47 2.28 -0.80 8.89
CA PRO A 47 3.39 -1.43 9.61
C PRO A 47 3.09 -1.52 11.11
N GLY A 48 3.75 -2.44 11.81
CA GLY A 48 3.71 -2.56 13.28
C GLY A 48 2.39 -3.03 13.90
N VAL A 49 1.35 -3.36 13.12
CA VAL A 49 0.04 -3.83 13.63
C VAL A 49 -0.01 -5.33 13.94
N GLY A 50 1.12 -6.05 13.81
CA GLY A 50 1.24 -7.45 14.22
C GLY A 50 1.00 -8.50 13.14
N LYS A 51 1.06 -8.20 11.84
CA LYS A 51 0.86 -9.17 10.73
C LYS A 51 1.73 -10.42 10.87
N THR A 52 3.04 -10.25 11.02
CA THR A 52 4.01 -11.35 11.20
C THR A 52 3.77 -12.12 12.49
N THR A 53 3.44 -11.41 13.56
CA THR A 53 3.12 -12.00 14.86
C THR A 53 1.88 -12.87 14.79
N LEU A 54 0.81 -12.40 14.12
CA LEU A 54 -0.42 -13.15 13.94
C LEU A 54 -0.17 -14.45 13.16
N ALA A 55 0.61 -14.39 12.09
CA ALA A 55 0.98 -15.58 11.31
C ALA A 55 1.73 -16.61 12.17
N GLN A 56 2.64 -16.16 13.03
CA GLN A 56 3.40 -17.02 13.94
C GLN A 56 2.49 -17.66 15.02
N ILE A 57 1.57 -16.90 15.59
CA ILE A 57 0.60 -17.42 16.57
C ILE A 57 -0.27 -18.50 15.94
N ILE A 58 -0.72 -18.28 14.70
CA ILE A 58 -1.53 -19.26 13.96
C ILE A 58 -0.75 -20.56 13.76
N ALA A 59 0.50 -20.46 13.31
CA ALA A 59 1.34 -21.65 13.11
C ALA A 59 1.56 -22.43 14.40
N ASN A 60 1.85 -21.74 15.49
CA ASN A 60 2.02 -22.34 16.82
C ASN A 60 0.73 -23.01 17.30
N ARG A 61 -0.42 -22.36 17.13
CA ARG A 61 -1.73 -22.91 17.54
C ARG A 61 -2.12 -24.17 16.78
N LEU A 62 -1.74 -24.24 15.50
CA LEU A 62 -2.04 -25.36 14.62
C LEU A 62 -0.95 -26.44 14.65
N GLU A 63 0.12 -26.25 15.40
CA GLU A 63 1.28 -27.14 15.47
C GLU A 63 1.81 -27.54 14.09
N THR A 64 1.75 -26.61 13.15
CA THR A 64 2.18 -26.83 11.76
C THR A 64 3.57 -26.22 11.49
N PRO A 65 4.38 -26.86 10.62
CA PRO A 65 5.65 -26.27 10.21
C PRO A 65 5.46 -24.86 9.63
N PHE A 66 6.33 -23.94 10.03
CA PHE A 66 6.26 -22.53 9.64
C PHE A 66 7.52 -22.14 8.87
N TYR A 67 7.34 -21.82 7.59
CA TYR A 67 8.41 -21.33 6.73
C TYR A 67 8.23 -19.85 6.48
N THR A 68 9.29 -19.07 6.64
CA THR A 68 9.28 -17.63 6.40
C THR A 68 10.15 -17.27 5.22
N LEU A 69 9.61 -16.49 4.30
CA LEU A 69 10.36 -15.84 3.23
C LEU A 69 10.17 -14.33 3.34
N SER A 70 11.29 -13.61 3.19
CA SER A 70 11.24 -12.15 3.06
C SER A 70 11.34 -11.80 1.59
N ALA A 71 10.36 -11.06 1.08
CA ALA A 71 10.36 -10.64 -0.31
C ALA A 71 11.54 -9.71 -0.67
N VAL A 72 12.21 -9.14 0.33
CA VAL A 72 13.40 -8.31 0.13
C VAL A 72 14.65 -9.13 -0.20
N THR A 73 14.79 -10.33 0.40
CA THR A 73 16.03 -11.14 0.33
C THR A 73 15.86 -12.46 -0.40
N SER A 74 14.62 -12.95 -0.58
CA SER A 74 14.35 -14.27 -1.14
C SER A 74 14.14 -14.23 -2.67
N GLY A 75 14.76 -15.17 -3.38
CA GLY A 75 14.61 -15.37 -4.83
C GLY A 75 13.60 -16.46 -5.20
N VAL A 76 13.38 -16.67 -6.50
CA VAL A 76 12.52 -17.77 -7.03
C VAL A 76 13.02 -19.14 -6.53
N LYS A 77 14.33 -19.31 -6.38
CA LYS A 77 14.94 -20.55 -5.90
C LYS A 77 14.49 -20.84 -4.46
N ASP A 78 14.54 -19.85 -3.58
CA ASP A 78 14.14 -20.02 -2.17
C ASP A 78 12.67 -20.43 -2.05
N VAL A 79 11.81 -19.86 -2.90
CA VAL A 79 10.37 -20.25 -2.97
C VAL A 79 10.25 -21.72 -3.36
N ARG A 80 10.98 -22.17 -4.38
CA ARG A 80 10.95 -23.58 -4.83
C ARG A 80 11.48 -24.54 -3.78
N ASP A 81 12.60 -24.19 -3.14
CA ASP A 81 13.20 -25.00 -2.09
C ASP A 81 12.25 -25.23 -0.91
N VAL A 82 11.49 -24.20 -0.52
CA VAL A 82 10.46 -24.32 0.53
C VAL A 82 9.30 -25.20 0.06
N ILE A 83 8.84 -25.05 -1.18
CA ILE A 83 7.77 -25.89 -1.73
C ILE A 83 8.19 -27.38 -1.80
N GLU A 84 9.42 -27.65 -2.21
CA GLU A 84 9.97 -29.01 -2.26
C GLU A 84 10.09 -29.63 -0.87
N ARG A 85 10.55 -28.87 0.13
CA ARG A 85 10.56 -29.33 1.53
C ARG A 85 9.15 -29.62 2.04
N ALA A 86 8.19 -28.76 1.73
CA ALA A 86 6.78 -28.94 2.09
C ALA A 86 6.20 -30.23 1.45
N GLN A 87 6.55 -30.53 0.19
CA GLN A 87 6.14 -31.73 -0.51
C GLN A 87 6.75 -33.00 0.13
N SER A 88 8.03 -32.96 0.44
CA SER A 88 8.76 -34.07 1.07
C SER A 88 8.23 -34.40 2.47
N GLY A 89 7.85 -33.39 3.25
CA GLY A 89 7.28 -33.56 4.60
C GLY A 89 5.90 -34.19 4.63
N ARG A 90 5.11 -34.11 3.55
CA ARG A 90 3.75 -34.68 3.46
C ARG A 90 3.72 -36.21 3.56
N PHE A 91 4.80 -36.90 3.24
CA PHE A 91 4.89 -38.36 3.37
C PHE A 91 4.73 -38.84 4.82
N PHE A 92 4.87 -37.99 5.82
CA PHE A 92 4.78 -38.32 7.24
C PHE A 92 3.47 -37.89 7.91
N ASN A 93 2.39 -37.68 7.16
CA ASN A 93 1.04 -37.38 7.66
C ASN A 93 0.91 -36.06 8.45
N SER A 94 1.72 -35.08 8.16
CA SER A 94 1.64 -33.75 8.78
C SER A 94 0.66 -32.83 8.02
N ALA A 95 0.01 -31.91 8.75
CA ALA A 95 -0.80 -30.85 8.18
C ALA A 95 0.01 -30.01 7.16
N SER A 96 -0.68 -29.40 6.19
CA SER A 96 0.01 -28.52 5.22
C SER A 96 0.77 -27.42 5.94
N PRO A 97 2.08 -27.29 5.69
CA PRO A 97 2.89 -26.25 6.36
C PRO A 97 2.41 -24.85 5.97
N ILE A 98 2.60 -23.90 6.87
CA ILE A 98 2.36 -22.49 6.60
C ILE A 98 3.59 -21.89 5.95
N LEU A 99 3.40 -21.28 4.79
CA LEU A 99 4.39 -20.44 4.14
C LEU A 99 4.02 -18.97 4.36
N PHE A 100 4.77 -18.30 5.21
CA PHE A 100 4.61 -16.87 5.46
C PHE A 100 5.54 -16.07 4.55
N ILE A 101 4.99 -15.10 3.83
CA ILE A 101 5.75 -14.18 2.97
C ILE A 101 5.51 -12.76 3.46
N ASP A 102 6.56 -12.19 4.06
CA ASP A 102 6.54 -10.79 4.48
C ASP A 102 6.78 -9.86 3.29
N GLU A 103 6.03 -8.77 3.24
CA GLU A 103 6.05 -7.78 2.15
C GLU A 103 5.88 -8.41 0.75
N ILE A 104 4.86 -9.27 0.60
CA ILE A 104 4.61 -10.04 -0.64
C ILE A 104 4.50 -9.17 -1.89
N HIS A 105 4.15 -7.89 -1.75
CA HIS A 105 4.10 -6.91 -2.84
C HIS A 105 5.48 -6.67 -3.49
N ARG A 106 6.58 -6.95 -2.79
CA ARG A 106 7.94 -6.83 -3.33
C ARG A 106 8.37 -8.04 -4.17
N PHE A 107 7.61 -9.12 -4.16
CA PHE A 107 7.85 -10.24 -5.06
C PHE A 107 7.50 -9.83 -6.49
N SER A 108 8.41 -10.12 -7.43
CA SER A 108 8.13 -10.01 -8.86
C SER A 108 6.95 -10.92 -9.26
N LYS A 109 6.31 -10.60 -10.37
CA LYS A 109 5.20 -11.43 -10.90
C LYS A 109 5.60 -12.88 -11.06
N SER A 110 6.84 -13.17 -11.53
CA SER A 110 7.38 -14.54 -11.68
C SER A 110 7.53 -15.27 -10.35
N GLN A 111 7.90 -14.56 -9.27
CA GLN A 111 7.99 -15.15 -7.94
C GLN A 111 6.59 -15.49 -7.41
N GLN A 112 5.62 -14.58 -7.59
CA GLN A 112 4.22 -14.82 -7.20
C GLN A 112 3.60 -15.95 -8.02
N ASP A 113 3.88 -16.05 -9.33
CA ASP A 113 3.41 -17.14 -10.19
C ASP A 113 3.94 -18.51 -9.70
N SER A 114 5.16 -18.58 -9.19
CA SER A 114 5.75 -19.82 -8.68
C SER A 114 5.03 -20.40 -7.46
N LEU A 115 4.22 -19.58 -6.76
CA LEU A 115 3.41 -19.99 -5.61
C LEU A 115 2.09 -20.66 -6.03
N LEU A 116 1.56 -20.33 -7.22
CA LEU A 116 0.20 -20.70 -7.62
C LEU A 116 -0.07 -22.21 -7.51
N GLY A 117 0.81 -23.02 -8.06
CA GLY A 117 0.64 -24.46 -8.04
C GLY A 117 0.67 -25.08 -6.64
N ALA A 118 1.48 -24.54 -5.74
CA ALA A 118 1.59 -25.02 -4.37
C ALA A 118 0.37 -24.60 -3.52
N VAL A 119 -0.14 -23.40 -3.72
CA VAL A 119 -1.34 -22.89 -3.06
C VAL A 119 -2.59 -23.63 -3.56
N GLU A 120 -2.73 -23.81 -4.87
CA GLU A 120 -3.88 -24.49 -5.48
C GLU A 120 -3.99 -25.97 -5.06
N LYS A 121 -2.86 -26.67 -5.01
CA LYS A 121 -2.80 -28.06 -4.57
C LYS A 121 -2.83 -28.21 -3.05
N GLY A 122 -2.87 -27.11 -2.30
CA GLY A 122 -2.76 -27.09 -0.84
C GLY A 122 -1.44 -27.72 -0.34
N THR A 123 -0.36 -27.67 -1.13
CA THR A 123 0.96 -28.13 -0.71
C THR A 123 1.49 -27.28 0.44
N VAL A 124 1.18 -26.01 0.42
CA VAL A 124 1.39 -25.05 1.49
C VAL A 124 0.11 -24.25 1.73
N THR A 125 -0.09 -23.78 2.95
CA THR A 125 -1.04 -22.73 3.26
C THR A 125 -0.30 -21.40 3.24
N LEU A 126 -0.62 -20.54 2.28
CA LEU A 126 0.03 -19.24 2.14
C LEU A 126 -0.57 -18.22 3.11
N ILE A 127 0.28 -17.54 3.86
CA ILE A 127 -0.05 -16.30 4.58
C ILE A 127 0.85 -15.21 4.02
N GLY A 128 0.31 -14.35 3.16
CA GLY A 128 1.02 -13.17 2.67
C GLY A 128 0.78 -11.98 3.60
N ALA A 129 1.81 -11.16 3.83
CA ALA A 129 1.67 -9.88 4.52
C ALA A 129 2.08 -8.73 3.60
N THR A 130 1.36 -7.62 3.64
CA THR A 130 1.68 -6.43 2.85
C THR A 130 1.19 -5.16 3.53
N THR A 131 1.93 -4.08 3.33
CA THR A 131 1.52 -2.71 3.68
C THR A 131 0.86 -2.01 2.49
N GLU A 132 1.13 -2.46 1.26
CA GLU A 132 0.58 -1.89 0.03
C GLU A 132 -0.76 -2.54 -0.35
N ASN A 133 -1.55 -1.82 -1.16
CA ASN A 133 -2.86 -2.33 -1.59
C ASN A 133 -2.70 -3.58 -2.47
N PRO A 134 -3.13 -4.75 -1.99
CA PRO A 134 -2.91 -6.01 -2.70
C PRO A 134 -3.61 -6.08 -4.06
N SER A 135 -4.65 -5.28 -4.31
CA SER A 135 -5.34 -5.25 -5.60
C SER A 135 -4.46 -4.75 -6.74
N PHE A 136 -3.40 -4.00 -6.45
CA PHE A 136 -2.46 -3.48 -7.43
C PHE A 136 -1.16 -4.28 -7.49
N GLU A 137 -0.73 -4.81 -6.35
CA GLU A 137 0.62 -5.36 -6.17
C GLU A 137 0.65 -6.89 -6.22
N VAL A 138 -0.46 -7.54 -5.90
CA VAL A 138 -0.54 -9.01 -5.96
C VAL A 138 -1.25 -9.44 -7.24
N ILE A 139 -0.69 -10.44 -7.91
CA ILE A 139 -1.27 -10.94 -9.17
C ILE A 139 -2.68 -11.51 -8.96
N ARG A 140 -3.57 -11.24 -9.89
CA ARG A 140 -4.98 -11.68 -9.82
C ARG A 140 -5.15 -13.19 -9.61
N PRO A 141 -4.38 -14.10 -10.25
CA PRO A 141 -4.47 -15.52 -10.00
C PRO A 141 -4.18 -15.92 -8.54
N LEU A 142 -3.29 -15.22 -7.85
CA LEU A 142 -3.00 -15.46 -6.45
C LEU A 142 -4.09 -14.91 -5.54
N LEU A 143 -4.58 -13.69 -5.82
CA LEU A 143 -5.70 -13.09 -5.09
C LEU A 143 -6.97 -13.94 -5.16
N SER A 144 -7.26 -14.55 -6.31
CA SER A 144 -8.45 -15.42 -6.46
C SER A 144 -8.40 -16.70 -5.62
N ARG A 145 -7.23 -17.07 -5.09
CA ARG A 145 -6.99 -18.26 -4.26
C ARG A 145 -6.77 -17.96 -2.78
N CYS A 146 -6.72 -16.67 -2.44
CA CYS A 146 -6.48 -16.20 -1.08
C CYS A 146 -7.65 -15.36 -0.58
N GLN A 147 -7.97 -15.48 0.69
CA GLN A 147 -8.84 -14.53 1.37
C GLN A 147 -8.05 -13.26 1.70
N LEU A 148 -8.70 -12.12 1.79
CA LEU A 148 -8.07 -10.86 2.15
C LEU A 148 -8.57 -10.42 3.52
N TYR A 149 -7.67 -10.20 4.46
CA TYR A 149 -7.98 -9.65 5.77
C TYR A 149 -7.25 -8.33 5.98
N THR A 150 -8.01 -7.31 6.35
CA THR A 150 -7.47 -5.97 6.60
C THR A 150 -7.24 -5.77 8.08
N LEU A 151 -5.99 -5.50 8.45
CA LEU A 151 -5.61 -5.08 9.80
C LEU A 151 -5.67 -3.55 9.87
N LYS A 152 -6.16 -3.05 10.99
CA LYS A 152 -6.26 -1.61 11.26
C LYS A 152 -5.08 -1.14 12.11
N SER A 153 -4.78 0.14 12.07
CA SER A 153 -3.90 0.78 13.06
C SER A 153 -4.40 0.48 14.47
N LEU A 154 -3.48 0.34 15.41
CA LEU A 154 -3.86 0.13 16.80
C LEU A 154 -4.47 1.42 17.37
N GLU A 155 -5.58 1.26 18.07
CA GLU A 155 -6.26 2.36 18.75
C GLU A 155 -5.47 2.78 20.02
N LYS A 156 -5.79 3.96 20.53
CA LYS A 156 -5.14 4.50 21.72
C LYS A 156 -5.18 3.53 22.91
N GLU A 157 -6.31 2.89 23.12
CA GLU A 157 -6.56 1.93 24.18
C GLU A 157 -5.67 0.69 24.05
N ASP A 158 -5.44 0.23 22.83
CA ASP A 158 -4.57 -0.93 22.55
C ASP A 158 -3.10 -0.59 22.83
N LEU A 159 -2.67 0.59 22.40
CA LEU A 159 -1.31 1.07 22.65
C LEU A 159 -1.06 1.28 24.16
N LEU A 160 -2.04 1.76 24.91
CA LEU A 160 -1.96 1.88 26.38
C LEU A 160 -1.88 0.51 27.05
N LYS A 161 -2.68 -0.48 26.62
CA LYS A 161 -2.57 -1.87 27.10
C LYS A 161 -1.16 -2.42 26.86
N LEU A 162 -0.59 -2.15 25.67
CA LEU A 162 0.75 -2.59 25.31
C LEU A 162 1.84 -1.94 26.20
N LEU A 163 1.73 -0.63 26.47
CA LEU A 163 2.64 0.07 27.39
C LEU A 163 2.56 -0.51 28.81
N HIS A 164 1.35 -0.69 29.33
CA HIS A 164 1.17 -1.30 30.65
C HIS A 164 1.76 -2.71 30.73
N ARG A 165 1.52 -3.52 29.69
CA ARG A 165 2.11 -4.85 29.59
C ARG A 165 3.64 -4.77 29.56
N ALA A 166 4.21 -3.82 28.84
CA ALA A 166 5.66 -3.63 28.77
C ALA A 166 6.28 -3.38 30.14
N VAL A 167 5.75 -2.42 30.89
CA VAL A 167 6.32 -2.05 32.20
C VAL A 167 6.06 -3.10 33.30
N THR A 168 4.98 -3.90 33.18
CA THR A 168 4.59 -4.86 34.21
C THR A 168 5.09 -6.30 33.97
N GLN A 169 5.26 -6.69 32.70
CA GLN A 169 5.55 -8.10 32.36
C GLN A 169 6.93 -8.32 31.74
N ASP A 170 7.56 -7.29 31.16
CA ASP A 170 8.91 -7.47 30.60
C ASP A 170 9.93 -7.79 31.71
N VAL A 171 10.82 -8.74 31.43
CA VAL A 171 11.78 -9.29 32.41
C VAL A 171 12.76 -8.25 32.93
N GLU A 172 13.07 -7.23 32.14
CA GLU A 172 14.00 -6.17 32.51
C GLU A 172 13.28 -4.95 33.10
N LEU A 173 12.17 -4.53 32.44
CA LEU A 173 11.46 -3.32 32.86
C LEU A 173 10.77 -3.48 34.22
N LYS A 174 10.20 -4.66 34.51
CA LYS A 174 9.58 -4.95 35.83
C LYS A 174 10.52 -4.88 37.02
N LYS A 175 11.84 -4.87 36.79
CA LYS A 175 12.84 -4.70 37.87
C LYS A 175 12.94 -3.25 38.32
N ARG A 176 12.41 -2.30 37.55
CA ARG A 176 12.43 -0.86 37.82
C ARG A 176 11.01 -0.39 38.18
N ASN A 177 10.93 0.65 38.96
CA ASN A 177 9.68 1.31 39.31
C ASN A 177 9.37 2.37 38.24
N ILE A 178 8.55 2.02 37.24
CA ILE A 178 8.26 2.87 36.11
C ILE A 178 6.83 3.41 36.23
N GLU A 179 6.70 4.73 36.39
CA GLU A 179 5.43 5.45 36.37
C GLU A 179 5.19 6.04 34.98
N LEU A 180 4.14 5.61 34.31
CA LEU A 180 3.65 6.22 33.05
C LEU A 180 2.74 7.41 33.41
N ARG A 181 3.32 8.56 33.76
CA ARG A 181 2.56 9.75 34.15
C ARG A 181 1.87 10.41 32.98
N GLU A 182 2.58 10.55 31.85
CA GLU A 182 2.08 11.07 30.60
C GLU A 182 2.46 10.14 29.47
N THR A 183 1.53 9.90 28.55
CA THR A 183 1.72 8.95 27.43
C THR A 183 1.41 9.58 26.10
N GLY A 184 1.04 10.85 26.05
CA GLY A 184 0.62 11.58 24.84
C GLY A 184 1.71 11.60 23.77
N ALA A 185 2.96 11.90 24.16
CA ALA A 185 4.09 11.90 23.22
C ALA A 185 4.42 10.49 22.72
N LEU A 186 4.44 9.46 23.60
CA LEU A 186 4.65 8.07 23.19
C LEU A 186 3.64 7.62 22.15
N LEU A 187 2.35 7.89 22.37
CA LEU A 187 1.27 7.54 21.44
C LEU A 187 1.38 8.32 20.14
N ARG A 188 1.64 9.63 20.22
CA ARG A 188 1.80 10.49 19.04
C ARG A 188 2.96 10.04 18.15
N TYR A 189 4.12 9.77 18.75
CA TYR A 189 5.30 9.35 17.99
C TYR A 189 5.25 7.91 17.51
N SER A 190 4.46 7.04 18.13
CA SER A 190 4.25 5.67 17.65
C SER A 190 3.34 5.60 16.40
N GLY A 191 2.40 6.55 16.24
CA GLY A 191 1.49 6.59 15.09
C GLY A 191 0.66 5.32 14.89
N GLY A 192 0.28 4.62 15.96
CA GLY A 192 -0.48 3.36 15.85
C GLY A 192 0.36 2.10 15.63
N ASP A 193 1.70 2.23 15.58
CA ASP A 193 2.65 1.13 15.39
C ASP A 193 3.17 0.62 16.74
N ALA A 194 2.83 -0.64 17.08
CA ALA A 194 3.25 -1.29 18.32
C ALA A 194 4.78 -1.45 18.43
N ARG A 195 5.45 -1.82 17.33
CA ARG A 195 6.90 -2.02 17.32
C ARG A 195 7.62 -0.70 17.60
N LYS A 196 7.14 0.38 16.96
CA LYS A 196 7.69 1.71 17.16
C LYS A 196 7.46 2.21 18.58
N LEU A 197 6.26 2.01 19.15
CA LEU A 197 5.96 2.35 20.53
C LEU A 197 6.95 1.69 21.50
N LEU A 198 7.16 0.38 21.34
CA LEU A 198 8.07 -0.38 22.20
C LEU A 198 9.53 0.00 21.98
N ASN A 199 9.94 0.32 20.74
CA ASN A 199 11.29 0.80 20.46
C ASN A 199 11.55 2.17 21.08
N ILE A 200 10.58 3.08 21.07
CA ILE A 200 10.68 4.39 21.74
C ILE A 200 10.84 4.17 23.27
N LEU A 201 10.02 3.29 23.84
CA LEU A 201 10.12 2.96 25.26
C LEU A 201 11.50 2.35 25.59
N ASP A 202 11.99 1.41 24.79
CA ASP A 202 13.30 0.77 24.97
C ASP A 202 14.45 1.79 24.92
N LEU A 203 14.38 2.76 23.98
CA LEU A 203 15.33 3.85 23.87
C LEU A 203 15.35 4.73 25.13
N ILE A 204 14.17 5.14 25.62
CA ILE A 204 14.06 5.94 26.84
C ILE A 204 14.66 5.18 28.02
N MET A 205 14.29 3.92 28.16
CA MET A 205 14.76 3.06 29.25
C MET A 205 16.26 2.79 29.23
N ALA A 206 16.86 2.76 28.04
CA ALA A 206 18.31 2.62 27.88
C ALA A 206 19.07 3.90 28.25
N ALA A 207 18.46 5.07 28.11
CA ALA A 207 19.04 6.35 28.47
C ALA A 207 18.94 6.66 29.97
N GLU A 208 18.05 5.99 30.71
CA GLU A 208 17.80 6.24 32.13
C GLU A 208 18.54 5.24 33.00
N SER A 209 19.33 5.75 33.98
CA SER A 209 20.19 4.95 34.86
C SER A 209 19.59 4.68 36.24
N GLY A 210 18.38 5.17 36.55
CA GLY A 210 17.72 5.01 37.85
C GLY A 210 16.79 3.80 37.93
N ASN A 211 16.39 3.46 39.18
CA ASN A 211 15.34 2.47 39.42
C ASN A 211 13.92 3.08 39.40
N ASP A 212 13.80 4.33 39.83
CA ASP A 212 12.53 5.08 39.84
C ASP A 212 12.51 6.02 38.65
N ILE A 213 11.64 5.73 37.70
CA ILE A 213 11.55 6.45 36.41
C ILE A 213 10.14 6.94 36.21
N VAL A 214 9.98 8.23 35.99
CA VAL A 214 8.70 8.86 35.71
C VAL A 214 8.71 9.32 34.25
N ILE A 215 7.93 8.65 33.40
CA ILE A 215 7.82 8.97 31.98
C ILE A 215 6.82 10.12 31.83
N THR A 216 7.28 11.21 31.22
CA THR A 216 6.48 12.39 30.84
C THR A 216 6.63 12.70 29.37
N ASP A 217 5.67 13.42 28.79
CA ASP A 217 5.73 13.81 27.38
C ASP A 217 7.00 14.62 27.04
N LYS A 218 7.40 15.52 27.95
CA LYS A 218 8.63 16.30 27.82
C LYS A 218 9.87 15.42 27.74
N MET A 219 9.98 14.43 28.64
CA MET A 219 11.09 13.47 28.63
C MET A 219 11.17 12.70 27.31
N VAL A 220 10.02 12.24 26.80
CA VAL A 220 9.94 11.53 25.52
C VAL A 220 10.43 12.41 24.38
N GLU A 221 9.98 13.66 24.32
CA GLU A 221 10.39 14.62 23.29
C GLU A 221 11.89 14.94 23.34
N GLU A 222 12.44 15.16 24.52
CA GLU A 222 13.87 15.41 24.69
C GLU A 222 14.72 14.22 24.22
N ARG A 223 14.36 12.99 24.60
CA ARG A 223 15.09 11.78 24.20
C ARG A 223 14.98 11.46 22.72
N LEU A 224 13.86 11.75 22.09
CA LEU A 224 13.68 11.57 20.64
C LEU A 224 14.44 12.63 19.83
N GLN A 225 14.56 13.87 20.33
CA GLN A 225 15.36 14.93 19.69
C GLN A 225 16.87 14.62 19.74
N GLU A 226 17.34 13.97 20.80
CA GLU A 226 18.73 13.49 20.92
C GLU A 226 19.04 12.34 19.94
N ASN A 227 18.01 11.63 19.42
CA ASN A 227 18.13 10.51 18.51
C ASN A 227 17.21 10.66 17.27
N PRO A 228 17.55 11.51 16.29
CA PRO A 228 16.72 11.78 15.12
C PRO A 228 16.45 10.55 14.23
N LEU A 229 17.22 9.45 14.35
CA LEU A 229 17.00 8.20 13.62
C LEU A 229 15.75 7.41 14.07
N ALA A 230 15.16 7.78 15.21
CA ALA A 230 13.88 7.21 15.66
C ALA A 230 12.66 7.90 15.02
N TYR A 231 12.87 8.95 14.20
CA TYR A 231 11.80 9.69 13.53
C TYR A 231 11.30 8.95 12.29
N ASP A 232 10.02 8.87 12.17
CA ASP A 232 9.21 7.98 11.32
C ASP A 232 9.20 8.34 9.84
N LYS A 233 9.57 7.39 8.99
CA LYS A 233 9.38 7.48 7.54
C LYS A 233 8.01 6.94 7.06
N ASP A 234 7.26 6.19 7.88
CA ASP A 234 6.12 5.39 7.44
C ASP A 234 4.84 5.55 8.32
N GLY A 235 4.71 6.61 9.14
CA GLY A 235 3.58 6.81 10.05
C GLY A 235 2.39 7.57 9.45
N GLU A 236 1.27 7.60 10.17
CA GLU A 236 0.02 8.29 9.79
C GLU A 236 0.25 9.79 9.50
N MET A 237 1.16 10.45 10.25
CA MET A 237 1.60 11.83 9.97
C MET A 237 2.23 12.01 8.59
N HIS A 238 2.89 10.99 8.05
CA HIS A 238 3.45 10.99 6.72
C HIS A 238 2.34 11.15 5.66
N TYR A 239 1.26 10.36 5.76
CA TYR A 239 0.12 10.45 4.85
C TYR A 239 -0.62 11.79 4.97
N ASP A 240 -0.72 12.35 6.18
CA ASP A 240 -1.36 13.65 6.42
C ASP A 240 -0.54 14.79 5.81
N ILE A 241 0.78 14.78 5.96
CA ILE A 241 1.67 15.78 5.37
C ILE A 241 1.62 15.71 3.83
N ILE A 242 1.67 14.51 3.25
CA ILE A 242 1.53 14.30 1.80
C ILE A 242 0.18 14.82 1.31
N SER A 243 -0.90 14.49 2.02
CA SER A 243 -2.24 14.94 1.70
C SER A 243 -2.35 16.47 1.75
N ALA A 244 -1.77 17.10 2.76
CA ALA A 244 -1.71 18.55 2.89
C ALA A 244 -0.87 19.18 1.76
N PHE A 245 0.27 18.59 1.41
CA PHE A 245 1.12 19.01 0.31
C PHE A 245 0.36 19.03 -1.03
N ILE A 246 -0.27 17.89 -1.39
CA ILE A 246 -1.06 17.76 -2.63
C ILE A 246 -2.22 18.75 -2.65
N LYS A 247 -2.96 18.86 -1.53
CA LYS A 247 -4.10 19.80 -1.41
C LYS A 247 -3.68 21.25 -1.51
N SER A 248 -2.49 21.61 -1.04
CA SER A 248 -1.96 22.97 -1.17
C SER A 248 -1.62 23.30 -2.63
N ILE A 249 -1.01 22.38 -3.38
CA ILE A 249 -0.78 22.55 -4.82
C ILE A 249 -2.13 22.70 -5.55
N ARG A 250 -3.08 21.80 -5.28
CA ARG A 250 -4.44 21.81 -5.87
C ARG A 250 -5.19 23.09 -5.51
N GLY A 251 -5.06 23.56 -4.28
CA GLY A 251 -5.68 24.79 -3.76
C GLY A 251 -4.98 26.08 -4.21
N SER A 252 -3.88 25.98 -5.00
CA SER A 252 -3.13 27.14 -5.51
C SER A 252 -2.46 28.00 -4.41
N ASP A 253 -2.02 27.34 -3.34
CA ASP A 253 -1.23 27.97 -2.27
C ASP A 253 0.24 27.51 -2.33
N PRO A 254 1.14 28.27 -3.00
CA PRO A 254 2.54 27.90 -3.13
C PRO A 254 3.30 27.91 -1.80
N ASP A 255 2.95 28.79 -0.88
CA ASP A 255 3.66 28.92 0.39
C ASP A 255 3.35 27.72 1.31
N ALA A 256 2.09 27.35 1.40
CA ALA A 256 1.69 26.12 2.11
C ALA A 256 2.29 24.87 1.46
N ALA A 257 2.31 24.78 0.13
CA ALA A 257 2.92 23.66 -0.57
C ALA A 257 4.43 23.53 -0.28
N LEU A 258 5.17 24.63 -0.29
CA LEU A 258 6.59 24.65 0.09
C LEU A 258 6.80 24.30 1.55
N TYR A 259 5.94 24.75 2.46
CA TYR A 259 6.01 24.40 3.88
C TYR A 259 5.86 22.89 4.10
N TRP A 260 4.86 22.28 3.47
CA TRP A 260 4.64 20.83 3.61
C TRP A 260 5.74 20.02 2.94
N MET A 261 6.27 20.49 1.80
CA MET A 261 7.44 19.88 1.17
C MET A 261 8.67 19.95 2.08
N ALA A 262 8.94 21.10 2.70
CA ALA A 262 10.05 21.26 3.63
C ALA A 262 9.91 20.32 4.84
N ARG A 263 8.70 20.14 5.38
CA ARG A 263 8.45 19.17 6.45
C ARG A 263 8.75 17.72 6.05
N MET A 264 8.45 17.33 4.79
CA MET A 264 8.84 16.02 4.27
C MET A 264 10.35 15.87 4.16
N ILE A 265 11.05 16.91 3.68
CA ILE A 265 12.52 16.92 3.55
C ILE A 265 13.19 16.79 4.92
N GLU A 266 12.79 17.61 5.89
CA GLU A 266 13.33 17.58 7.26
C GLU A 266 13.00 16.26 7.98
N GLY A 267 11.85 15.65 7.64
CA GLY A 267 11.48 14.31 8.08
C GLY A 267 12.28 13.18 7.40
N GLY A 268 13.20 13.50 6.50
CA GLY A 268 14.06 12.53 5.82
C GLY A 268 13.37 11.71 4.72
N GLU A 269 12.30 12.28 4.12
CA GLU A 269 11.59 11.65 3.01
C GLU A 269 12.49 11.41 1.79
N ASP A 270 12.24 10.31 1.08
CA ASP A 270 12.91 10.02 -0.18
C ASP A 270 12.62 11.14 -1.21
N PRO A 271 13.66 11.78 -1.76
CA PRO A 271 13.50 12.81 -2.76
C PRO A 271 12.68 12.38 -3.99
N LYS A 272 12.82 11.11 -4.39
CA LYS A 272 12.07 10.54 -5.50
C LYS A 272 10.59 10.33 -5.16
N PHE A 273 10.28 10.10 -3.89
CA PHE A 273 8.90 10.00 -3.45
C PHE A 273 8.19 11.35 -3.60
N ILE A 274 8.80 12.44 -3.11
CA ILE A 274 8.25 13.79 -3.26
C ILE A 274 8.10 14.12 -4.75
N ALA A 275 9.14 13.87 -5.55
CA ALA A 275 9.13 14.12 -6.99
C ALA A 275 8.00 13.36 -7.72
N ARG A 276 7.73 12.08 -7.37
CA ARG A 276 6.58 11.33 -7.91
C ARG A 276 5.26 12.01 -7.63
N ARG A 277 5.07 12.58 -6.44
CA ARG A 277 3.83 13.31 -6.10
C ARG A 277 3.68 14.58 -6.91
N VAL A 278 4.78 15.28 -7.18
CA VAL A 278 4.78 16.46 -8.06
C VAL A 278 4.36 16.09 -9.48
N VAL A 279 4.90 15.00 -10.05
CA VAL A 279 4.52 14.51 -11.39
C VAL A 279 3.04 14.11 -11.44
N ILE A 280 2.53 13.42 -10.43
CA ILE A 280 1.11 13.04 -10.35
C ILE A 280 0.22 14.30 -10.31
N SER A 281 0.52 15.27 -9.42
CA SER A 281 -0.25 16.51 -9.33
C SER A 281 -0.20 17.34 -10.63
N ALA A 282 0.91 17.31 -11.35
CA ALA A 282 1.02 17.99 -12.66
C ALA A 282 0.04 17.39 -13.68
N ALA A 283 -0.14 16.07 -13.70
CA ALA A 283 -1.04 15.39 -14.62
C ALA A 283 -2.51 15.42 -14.15
N GLU A 284 -2.74 15.23 -12.84
CA GLU A 284 -4.07 15.11 -12.24
C GLU A 284 -4.77 16.46 -12.07
N ASP A 285 -4.05 17.45 -11.49
CA ASP A 285 -4.65 18.72 -11.07
C ASP A 285 -4.47 19.85 -12.09
N ILE A 286 -3.32 19.91 -12.78
CA ILE A 286 -3.04 20.94 -13.78
C ILE A 286 -3.48 20.48 -15.16
N GLY A 287 -3.14 19.25 -15.56
CA GLY A 287 -3.58 18.61 -16.77
C GLY A 287 -3.43 19.47 -18.02
N LEU A 288 -4.50 19.55 -18.81
CA LEU A 288 -4.53 20.28 -20.08
C LEU A 288 -4.57 21.79 -19.92
N ALA A 289 -4.83 22.35 -18.74
CA ALA A 289 -4.77 23.78 -18.50
C ALA A 289 -3.36 24.34 -18.70
N ASN A 290 -2.32 23.52 -18.47
CA ASN A 290 -0.93 23.90 -18.71
C ASN A 290 -0.07 22.64 -18.98
N PRO A 291 0.08 22.22 -20.25
CA PRO A 291 0.87 21.01 -20.59
C PRO A 291 2.34 21.07 -20.16
N ASN A 292 2.91 22.26 -20.00
CA ASN A 292 4.29 22.43 -19.51
C ASN A 292 4.47 21.97 -18.06
N ALA A 293 3.39 21.90 -17.29
CA ALA A 293 3.46 21.47 -15.89
C ALA A 293 4.04 20.05 -15.76
N LEU A 294 3.57 19.11 -16.59
CA LEU A 294 4.07 17.74 -16.60
C LEU A 294 5.53 17.64 -17.08
N LEU A 295 5.91 18.46 -18.07
CA LEU A 295 7.29 18.52 -18.56
C LEU A 295 8.24 19.02 -17.48
N LEU A 296 7.87 20.11 -16.77
CA LEU A 296 8.67 20.66 -15.69
C LEU A 296 8.76 19.68 -14.50
N ALA A 297 7.66 19.04 -14.14
CA ALA A 297 7.63 18.05 -13.07
C ALA A 297 8.56 16.85 -13.37
N ASN A 298 8.58 16.34 -14.60
CA ASN A 298 9.49 15.30 -15.03
C ASN A 298 10.96 15.78 -15.05
N ALA A 299 11.24 16.99 -15.50
CA ALA A 299 12.57 17.56 -15.45
C ALA A 299 13.07 17.70 -14.00
N ALA A 300 12.21 18.11 -13.07
CA ALA A 300 12.52 18.18 -11.65
C ALA A 300 12.76 16.79 -11.04
N PHE A 301 11.97 15.77 -11.44
CA PHE A 301 12.20 14.39 -11.04
C PHE A 301 13.57 13.87 -11.50
N ASP A 302 13.93 14.12 -12.74
CA ASP A 302 15.23 13.75 -13.30
C ASP A 302 16.38 14.47 -12.59
N ALA A 303 16.23 15.77 -12.36
CA ALA A 303 17.22 16.59 -11.67
C ALA A 303 17.48 16.07 -10.25
N VAL A 304 16.42 15.86 -9.45
CA VAL A 304 16.57 15.39 -8.07
C VAL A 304 17.14 13.97 -8.00
N THR A 305 16.85 13.13 -9.01
CA THR A 305 17.42 11.78 -9.11
C THR A 305 18.91 11.80 -9.33
N LYS A 306 19.43 12.79 -10.08
CA LYS A 306 20.85 12.97 -10.40
C LYS A 306 21.62 13.69 -9.31
N ILE A 307 21.00 14.71 -8.70
CA ILE A 307 21.64 15.61 -7.74
C ILE A 307 21.52 15.08 -6.30
N GLY A 308 20.32 14.58 -5.90
CA GLY A 308 20.04 14.17 -4.52
C GLY A 308 19.88 15.37 -3.58
N TRP A 309 19.85 15.09 -2.27
CA TRP A 309 19.86 16.11 -1.21
C TRP A 309 21.29 16.59 -0.91
N PRO A 310 21.48 17.88 -0.51
CA PRO A 310 20.43 18.86 -0.21
C PRO A 310 20.00 19.72 -1.42
N GLU A 311 20.72 19.77 -2.53
CA GLU A 311 20.46 20.70 -3.65
C GLU A 311 19.21 20.31 -4.45
N GLY A 312 18.80 19.04 -4.47
CA GLY A 312 17.61 18.56 -5.15
C GLY A 312 16.31 19.23 -4.70
N ARG A 313 16.30 19.88 -3.52
CA ARG A 313 15.16 20.67 -3.04
C ARG A 313 14.85 21.87 -3.95
N ILE A 314 15.85 22.41 -4.64
CA ILE A 314 15.70 23.62 -5.46
C ILE A 314 14.84 23.36 -6.70
N PRO A 315 15.17 22.40 -7.60
CA PRO A 315 14.31 22.10 -8.75
C PRO A 315 12.93 21.57 -8.35
N LEU A 316 12.81 20.88 -7.21
CA LEU A 316 11.51 20.48 -6.70
C LEU A 316 10.67 21.67 -6.25
N ALA A 317 11.26 22.65 -5.55
CA ALA A 317 10.57 23.86 -5.14
C ALA A 317 10.10 24.69 -6.34
N GLU A 318 10.91 24.82 -7.37
CA GLU A 318 10.56 25.49 -8.62
C GLU A 318 9.32 24.83 -9.26
N ALA A 319 9.33 23.50 -9.40
CA ALA A 319 8.19 22.74 -9.94
C ALA A 319 6.93 22.93 -9.07
N VAL A 320 7.04 22.81 -7.75
CA VAL A 320 5.91 22.97 -6.82
C VAL A 320 5.26 24.34 -6.92
N VAL A 321 6.07 25.40 -6.93
CA VAL A 321 5.57 26.80 -7.09
C VAL A 321 4.89 26.98 -8.44
N TYR A 322 5.49 26.44 -9.51
CA TYR A 322 4.92 26.49 -10.86
C TYR A 322 3.55 25.81 -10.94
N LEU A 323 3.44 24.59 -10.36
CA LEU A 323 2.20 23.85 -10.31
C LEU A 323 1.12 24.57 -9.48
N ALA A 324 1.50 25.07 -8.30
CA ALA A 324 0.56 25.79 -7.44
C ALA A 324 0.00 27.03 -8.12
N ARG A 325 0.81 27.76 -8.89
CA ARG A 325 0.39 28.96 -9.63
C ARG A 325 -0.30 28.69 -10.96
N SER A 326 -0.23 27.46 -11.48
CA SER A 326 -0.90 27.09 -12.74
C SER A 326 -2.42 27.01 -12.58
N LYS A 327 -3.14 27.29 -13.68
CA LYS A 327 -4.57 26.96 -13.77
C LYS A 327 -4.76 25.47 -13.58
N LYS A 328 -5.94 25.08 -13.12
CA LYS A 328 -6.27 23.69 -12.80
C LYS A 328 -7.28 23.13 -13.83
N ASP A 329 -7.05 21.91 -14.27
CA ASP A 329 -7.96 21.14 -15.14
C ASP A 329 -7.73 19.63 -14.89
N ASN A 330 -8.72 18.98 -14.31
CA ASN A 330 -8.68 17.55 -14.04
C ASN A 330 -9.52 16.73 -15.03
N SER A 331 -9.91 17.32 -16.17
CA SER A 331 -10.81 16.68 -17.13
C SER A 331 -10.28 15.34 -17.64
N ALA A 332 -8.97 15.23 -17.89
CA ALA A 332 -8.34 13.98 -18.32
C ALA A 332 -8.43 12.88 -17.22
N TYR A 333 -8.19 13.25 -15.96
CA TYR A 333 -8.31 12.34 -14.81
C TYR A 333 -9.76 11.85 -14.63
N VAL A 334 -10.72 12.77 -14.66
CA VAL A 334 -12.15 12.43 -14.56
C VAL A 334 -12.58 11.59 -15.77
N GLY A 335 -12.15 11.95 -16.97
CA GLY A 335 -12.48 11.25 -18.20
C GLY A 335 -12.03 9.78 -18.19
N ILE A 336 -10.78 9.52 -17.83
CA ILE A 336 -10.27 8.13 -17.77
C ILE A 336 -10.96 7.31 -16.68
N ASN A 337 -11.24 7.89 -15.51
CA ASN A 337 -11.96 7.20 -14.45
C ASN A 337 -13.39 6.83 -14.85
N ASN A 338 -14.11 7.75 -15.50
CA ASN A 338 -15.46 7.50 -16.02
C ASN A 338 -15.43 6.41 -17.10
N ALA A 339 -14.43 6.42 -17.99
CA ALA A 339 -14.28 5.39 -19.01
C ALA A 339 -13.99 4.01 -18.40
N ILE A 340 -13.12 3.93 -17.38
CA ILE A 340 -12.83 2.69 -16.64
C ILE A 340 -14.10 2.15 -15.97
N GLU A 341 -14.88 3.03 -15.33
CA GLU A 341 -16.14 2.64 -14.69
C GLU A 341 -17.16 2.13 -15.70
N LEU A 342 -17.31 2.82 -16.84
CA LEU A 342 -18.17 2.39 -17.93
C LEU A 342 -17.77 0.99 -18.43
N VAL A 343 -16.49 0.73 -18.65
CA VAL A 343 -15.99 -0.60 -19.06
C VAL A 343 -16.29 -1.66 -18.02
N ARG A 344 -16.17 -1.36 -16.71
CA ARG A 344 -16.54 -2.28 -15.64
C ARG A 344 -18.02 -2.65 -15.64
N GLN A 345 -18.88 -1.69 -15.96
CA GLN A 345 -20.34 -1.88 -16.02
C GLN A 345 -20.79 -2.64 -17.27
N THR A 346 -20.15 -2.39 -18.41
CA THR A 346 -20.57 -2.93 -19.71
C THR A 346 -19.80 -4.19 -20.13
N GLY A 347 -18.67 -4.47 -19.51
CA GLY A 347 -17.83 -5.62 -19.86
C GLY A 347 -17.14 -5.48 -21.22
N ASN A 348 -16.90 -6.60 -21.90
CA ASN A 348 -16.17 -6.66 -23.16
C ASN A 348 -17.12 -6.48 -24.34
N LEU A 349 -17.56 -5.26 -24.60
CA LEU A 349 -18.33 -4.96 -25.80
C LEU A 349 -17.49 -5.09 -27.07
N PRO A 350 -18.08 -5.56 -28.21
CA PRO A 350 -17.35 -5.74 -29.44
C PRO A 350 -16.91 -4.40 -30.04
N VAL A 351 -15.76 -4.40 -30.70
CA VAL A 351 -15.30 -3.25 -31.47
C VAL A 351 -16.15 -3.18 -32.77
N PRO A 352 -16.69 -2.02 -33.17
CA PRO A 352 -17.41 -1.87 -34.42
C PRO A 352 -16.64 -2.37 -35.65
N LEU A 353 -17.29 -3.03 -36.59
CA LEU A 353 -16.63 -3.71 -37.71
C LEU A 353 -15.77 -2.77 -38.56
N HIS A 354 -16.23 -1.55 -38.81
CA HIS A 354 -15.49 -0.56 -39.60
C HIS A 354 -14.18 -0.11 -38.94
N LEU A 355 -14.04 -0.23 -37.60
CA LEU A 355 -12.82 0.13 -36.88
C LEU A 355 -11.82 -1.03 -36.81
N ARG A 356 -12.21 -2.24 -37.20
CA ARG A 356 -11.32 -3.42 -37.16
C ARG A 356 -10.44 -3.47 -38.39
N ASN A 357 -9.15 -3.76 -38.23
CA ASN A 357 -8.25 -3.99 -39.36
C ASN A 357 -8.59 -5.29 -40.11
N ALA A 358 -8.50 -5.25 -41.44
CA ALA A 358 -8.78 -6.38 -42.34
C ALA A 358 -7.55 -6.86 -43.12
N PRO A 359 -6.47 -7.41 -42.46
CA PRO A 359 -5.24 -7.81 -43.11
C PRO A 359 -5.42 -9.06 -44.00
N THR A 360 -6.45 -9.87 -43.79
CA THR A 360 -6.70 -11.08 -44.58
C THR A 360 -7.95 -10.97 -45.46
N LYS A 361 -8.02 -11.79 -46.52
CA LYS A 361 -9.19 -11.84 -47.41
C LYS A 361 -10.45 -12.23 -46.64
N LEU A 362 -10.37 -13.19 -45.75
CA LEU A 362 -11.49 -13.63 -44.90
C LEU A 362 -12.02 -12.48 -44.03
N MET A 363 -11.14 -11.67 -43.45
CA MET A 363 -11.57 -10.52 -42.61
C MET A 363 -12.31 -9.47 -43.44
N LYS A 364 -11.89 -9.23 -44.72
CA LYS A 364 -12.60 -8.36 -45.64
C LYS A 364 -13.98 -8.92 -45.97
N GLU A 365 -14.08 -10.23 -46.25
CA GLU A 365 -15.37 -10.91 -46.52
C GLU A 365 -16.30 -10.86 -45.30
N LEU A 366 -15.78 -10.76 -44.09
CA LEU A 366 -16.50 -10.59 -42.83
C LEU A 366 -16.87 -9.11 -42.53
N GLY A 367 -16.62 -8.18 -43.46
CA GLY A 367 -16.98 -6.77 -43.33
C GLY A 367 -16.05 -5.93 -42.42
N TYR A 368 -14.82 -6.42 -42.12
CA TYR A 368 -13.85 -5.64 -41.36
C TYR A 368 -13.31 -4.48 -42.21
N SER A 369 -13.18 -3.28 -41.61
CA SER A 369 -12.83 -2.00 -42.24
C SER A 369 -13.89 -1.46 -43.25
N ASP A 370 -15.00 -2.13 -43.42
CA ASP A 370 -16.02 -1.67 -44.39
C ASP A 370 -16.67 -0.39 -43.84
N GLY A 371 -16.71 0.65 -44.72
CA GLY A 371 -17.26 1.96 -44.36
C GLY A 371 -16.37 2.84 -43.47
N TYR A 372 -15.14 2.44 -43.15
CA TYR A 372 -14.21 3.32 -42.39
C TYR A 372 -13.85 4.55 -43.25
N LYS A 373 -14.05 5.72 -42.67
CA LYS A 373 -13.68 7.00 -43.27
C LYS A 373 -12.32 7.45 -42.69
N TYR A 374 -11.28 7.54 -43.52
CA TYR A 374 -9.96 7.98 -43.08
C TYR A 374 -9.94 9.50 -42.92
N PRO A 375 -9.78 10.04 -41.71
CA PRO A 375 -9.93 11.49 -41.46
C PRO A 375 -8.99 12.37 -42.30
N HIS A 376 -7.79 11.89 -42.63
CA HIS A 376 -6.81 12.66 -43.39
C HIS A 376 -7.24 12.91 -44.87
N ASP A 377 -8.20 12.16 -45.36
CA ASP A 377 -8.78 12.37 -46.73
C ASP A 377 -9.84 13.48 -46.76
N TYR A 378 -10.19 14.05 -45.59
CA TYR A 378 -11.24 15.05 -45.44
C TYR A 378 -10.69 16.41 -45.04
N PRO A 379 -11.37 17.51 -45.40
CA PRO A 379 -10.97 18.88 -45.03
C PRO A 379 -10.82 19.02 -43.52
N GLY A 380 -9.71 19.64 -43.07
CA GLY A 380 -9.43 19.83 -41.66
C GLY A 380 -9.09 18.54 -40.89
N HIS A 381 -8.86 17.42 -41.62
CA HIS A 381 -8.58 16.10 -41.06
C HIS A 381 -9.67 15.62 -40.08
N TYR A 382 -10.91 15.96 -40.36
CA TYR A 382 -12.09 15.61 -39.58
C TYR A 382 -13.21 15.05 -40.44
N VAL A 383 -13.81 13.98 -39.94
CA VAL A 383 -15.03 13.41 -40.54
C VAL A 383 -15.84 12.76 -39.40
N GLU A 384 -17.15 12.98 -39.45
CA GLU A 384 -18.06 12.36 -38.48
C GLU A 384 -18.20 10.85 -38.77
N GLN A 385 -17.86 10.05 -37.79
CA GLN A 385 -18.11 8.61 -37.75
C GLN A 385 -18.18 8.12 -36.30
N GLN A 386 -18.73 6.93 -36.11
CA GLN A 386 -18.86 6.31 -34.80
C GLN A 386 -17.57 5.64 -34.40
N TYR A 387 -17.14 5.85 -33.14
CA TYR A 387 -15.97 5.23 -32.56
C TYR A 387 -16.29 4.38 -31.33
N MET A 388 -17.46 4.58 -30.71
CA MET A 388 -17.90 3.79 -29.54
C MET A 388 -18.59 2.49 -30.02
N PRO A 389 -18.59 1.44 -29.15
CA PRO A 389 -19.42 0.24 -29.38
C PRO A 389 -20.87 0.58 -29.65
N ASP A 390 -21.51 -0.21 -30.50
CA ASP A 390 -22.89 0.04 -30.96
C ASP A 390 -23.88 0.11 -29.79
N GLU A 391 -23.66 -0.67 -28.74
CA GLU A 391 -24.49 -0.73 -27.54
C GLU A 391 -24.42 0.56 -26.69
N LEU A 392 -23.40 1.39 -26.89
CA LEU A 392 -23.17 2.65 -26.15
C LEU A 392 -23.61 3.89 -26.96
N VAL A 393 -24.03 3.72 -28.18
CA VAL A 393 -24.55 4.80 -29.02
C VAL A 393 -26.07 4.90 -28.83
N PRO A 394 -26.61 6.07 -28.43
CA PRO A 394 -28.06 6.21 -28.36
C PRO A 394 -28.69 5.96 -29.75
N PRO A 395 -29.84 5.27 -29.80
CA PRO A 395 -30.52 5.06 -31.07
C PRO A 395 -30.81 6.41 -31.77
N PRO A 396 -30.70 6.47 -33.11
CA PRO A 396 -30.97 7.71 -33.85
C PRO A 396 -32.35 8.24 -33.46
N THR A 397 -32.43 9.50 -33.10
CA THR A 397 -33.69 10.15 -32.75
C THR A 397 -34.60 10.02 -33.97
N PRO A 398 -35.83 9.45 -33.87
CA PRO A 398 -36.71 9.34 -34.98
C PRO A 398 -36.98 10.75 -35.54
N PRO A 399 -37.07 10.92 -36.86
CA PRO A 399 -37.38 12.21 -37.44
C PRO A 399 -38.66 12.75 -36.81
N LYS A 400 -38.63 14.00 -36.37
CA LYS A 400 -39.85 14.68 -35.86
C LYS A 400 -40.90 14.59 -36.92
N GLU A 401 -41.92 13.76 -36.74
CA GLU A 401 -43.11 13.79 -37.54
C GLU A 401 -43.78 15.16 -37.42
N GLY A 402 -43.93 15.83 -38.53
CA GLY A 402 -44.91 16.91 -38.69
C GLY A 402 -44.39 18.33 -38.55
N SER A 403 -43.92 18.88 -39.65
CA SER A 403 -44.30 20.23 -40.04
C SER A 403 -44.58 20.20 -41.56
N ALA A 404 -45.78 19.81 -41.86
CA ALA A 404 -46.40 20.17 -43.13
C ALA A 404 -47.05 21.55 -42.96
#